data_2415f8684875ce8860417f8d645d48ee
#
_entry.id   2415f8684875ce8860417f8d645d48ee
#
_cell.length_a   1.000
_cell.length_b   1.000
_cell.length_c   1.000
_cell.angle_alpha   90.00
_cell.angle_beta   90.00
_cell.angle_gamma   90.00
#
_symmetry.space_group_name_H-M   'P 1'
#
loop_
_entity.id
_entity.type
_entity.pdbx_description
1 polymer ?
#
loop_
_entity_poly.entity_id
_entity_poly.type
_entity_poly.pdbx_seq_one_letter_code
_entity_poly.pdbx_strand_id
1 'polypeptide(L)'
;MKTLKSLLVGAAVISLLGGCSGSGKMGQVKLRKAQGLKDYYKDYFTMGVAVAPQSLQGADSALIVEHFNSLTAENAMKMEPLHPRENEYRWKDADLIAAFAQKHGMKLRGHTLCWHAQAPGWMFKNATGDTVSKAVLLQRLKDHITTVVHRYKKAVYAWDVVNEAIDDKESVFYRPSAWYNICGEEFIAKAFEYAHAADPRAVLFYNDYNTENPKKREKIYQMVKRLKEAGVPIHGVGLQGHWSVNNPSREELEKSIEMFSSLGLQVQVTELDVSVYAGRQGGQLINGQRRDSTSAFTPEMEQQQREKYKMVFDVFRQHGGKLTGVTFWNVSDRYSWLDGRGRKNYPLLFDKDRQPKKAYWDVVGFTSKK
;
A
#
# COMPACT_ATOMS: atom_id res chain seq x y z
N MET A 1 36.83 -42.49 -14.83
CA MET A 1 36.36 -43.59 -13.98
C MET A 1 35.88 -43.01 -12.64
N LYS A 2 34.78 -43.50 -12.17
CA LYS A 2 34.02 -43.32 -10.93
C LYS A 2 32.95 -42.19 -10.98
N THR A 3 31.78 -42.65 -11.36
CA THR A 3 30.44 -42.09 -11.16
C THR A 3 30.07 -42.12 -9.69
N LEU A 4 29.46 -41.04 -9.19
CA LEU A 4 28.77 -41.05 -7.92
C LEU A 4 27.31 -40.64 -8.14
N LYS A 5 26.42 -41.60 -7.96
CA LYS A 5 24.96 -41.46 -7.94
C LYS A 5 24.54 -40.95 -6.56
N SER A 6 23.76 -39.88 -6.49
CA SER A 6 23.07 -39.47 -5.27
C SER A 6 21.64 -40.03 -5.25
N LEU A 7 21.36 -40.79 -4.20
CA LEU A 7 20.04 -41.36 -3.88
C LEU A 7 19.09 -40.30 -3.34
N LEU A 8 17.92 -40.27 -3.92
CA LEU A 8 16.71 -39.70 -3.32
C LEU A 8 16.11 -40.71 -2.35
N VAL A 9 15.96 -40.36 -1.08
CA VAL A 9 15.18 -41.14 -0.13
C VAL A 9 13.87 -40.39 0.12
N GLY A 10 12.80 -40.90 -0.48
CA GLY A 10 11.43 -40.56 -0.12
C GLY A 10 10.92 -41.60 0.90
N ALA A 11 10.61 -41.18 2.11
CA ALA A 11 9.95 -42.04 3.09
C ALA A 11 8.44 -41.93 2.94
N ALA A 12 7.84 -42.96 2.31
CA ALA A 12 6.40 -43.20 2.37
C ALA A 12 6.13 -44.21 3.48
N VAL A 13 5.42 -43.81 4.53
CA VAL A 13 4.89 -44.72 5.54
C VAL A 13 3.55 -45.24 5.02
N ILE A 14 3.51 -46.51 4.60
CA ILE A 14 2.29 -47.24 4.27
C ILE A 14 1.98 -48.13 5.48
N SER A 15 0.89 -47.82 6.19
CA SER A 15 0.28 -48.74 7.16
C SER A 15 -0.79 -49.53 6.49
N LEU A 16 -0.54 -50.80 6.26
CA LEU A 16 -1.52 -51.80 5.82
C LEU A 16 -2.29 -52.32 7.05
N LEU A 17 -3.57 -52.14 7.07
CA LEU A 17 -4.50 -52.99 7.85
C LEU A 17 -5.61 -53.50 6.91
N GLY A 18 -5.82 -54.75 7.06
CA GLY A 18 -6.52 -55.63 6.16
C GLY A 18 -8.05 -55.44 6.00
N GLY A 19 -8.48 -55.99 5.00
CA GLY A 19 -9.68 -56.09 4.26
C GLY A 19 -11.02 -56.07 4.97
N CYS A 20 -11.96 -55.41 4.25
CA CYS A 20 -13.35 -55.85 4.05
C CYS A 20 -13.83 -55.29 2.72
N SER A 21 -14.29 -56.21 1.84
CA SER A 21 -14.83 -55.93 0.54
C SER A 21 -16.18 -55.20 0.66
N GLY A 22 -16.14 -53.91 0.42
CA GLY A 22 -17.33 -53.08 0.18
C GLY A 22 -17.04 -52.13 -0.96
N SER A 23 -17.72 -52.23 -2.09
CA SER A 23 -17.62 -51.34 -3.24
C SER A 23 -18.20 -49.96 -2.89
N GLY A 24 -17.49 -49.22 -2.06
CA GLY A 24 -17.74 -47.82 -1.75
C GLY A 24 -16.96 -46.95 -2.74
N LYS A 25 -17.66 -46.12 -3.52
CA LYS A 25 -17.07 -45.05 -4.31
C LYS A 25 -16.13 -44.25 -3.40
N MET A 26 -14.83 -44.35 -3.61
CA MET A 26 -13.86 -43.48 -2.98
C MET A 26 -14.19 -42.04 -3.44
N GLY A 27 -14.87 -41.32 -2.59
CA GLY A 27 -15.06 -39.89 -2.77
C GLY A 27 -13.69 -39.25 -2.89
N GLN A 28 -13.41 -38.60 -4.02
CA GLN A 28 -12.22 -37.74 -4.16
C GLN A 28 -12.29 -36.72 -3.07
N VAL A 29 -11.41 -36.82 -2.10
CA VAL A 29 -11.13 -35.71 -1.15
C VAL A 29 -10.56 -34.58 -1.99
N LYS A 30 -11.43 -33.63 -2.41
CA LYS A 30 -10.96 -32.37 -2.96
C LYS A 30 -10.13 -31.71 -1.89
N LEU A 31 -8.80 -31.73 -2.06
CA LEU A 31 -7.91 -30.92 -1.26
C LEU A 31 -8.45 -29.49 -1.34
N ARG A 32 -8.94 -28.96 -0.23
CA ARG A 32 -9.34 -27.56 -0.16
C ARG A 32 -8.09 -26.75 -0.47
N LYS A 33 -8.14 -25.96 -1.55
CA LYS A 33 -7.11 -24.99 -1.88
C LYS A 33 -6.90 -24.11 -0.64
N ALA A 34 -5.65 -23.94 -0.21
CA ALA A 34 -5.34 -23.04 0.89
C ALA A 34 -5.93 -21.65 0.59
N GLN A 35 -6.66 -21.08 1.55
CA GLN A 35 -7.27 -19.77 1.40
C GLN A 35 -6.25 -18.69 1.77
N GLY A 36 -6.01 -17.75 0.85
CA GLY A 36 -5.21 -16.56 1.11
C GLY A 36 -6.04 -15.42 1.68
N LEU A 37 -5.38 -14.33 2.11
CA LEU A 37 -6.06 -13.11 2.60
C LEU A 37 -7.15 -12.64 1.64
N LYS A 38 -6.88 -12.61 0.34
CA LYS A 38 -7.83 -12.19 -0.71
C LYS A 38 -9.10 -13.03 -0.73
N ASP A 39 -9.04 -14.32 -0.34
CA ASP A 39 -10.18 -15.21 -0.34
C ASP A 39 -11.07 -14.99 0.89
N TYR A 40 -10.47 -14.70 2.06
CA TYR A 40 -11.19 -14.35 3.27
C TYR A 40 -11.90 -13.00 3.16
N TYR A 41 -11.31 -12.04 2.46
CA TYR A 41 -11.81 -10.66 2.37
C TYR A 41 -12.52 -10.34 1.04
N LYS A 42 -12.79 -11.32 0.19
CA LYS A 42 -13.39 -11.14 -1.16
C LYS A 42 -14.71 -10.36 -1.16
N ASP A 43 -15.50 -10.52 -0.09
CA ASP A 43 -16.82 -9.90 0.05
C ASP A 43 -16.76 -8.54 0.79
N TYR A 44 -15.57 -8.08 1.19
CA TYR A 44 -15.37 -6.83 1.92
C TYR A 44 -14.60 -5.79 1.10
N PHE A 45 -13.39 -6.12 0.69
CA PHE A 45 -12.49 -5.20 -0.02
C PHE A 45 -11.36 -5.94 -0.73
N THR A 46 -10.67 -5.23 -1.61
CA THR A 46 -9.49 -5.74 -2.31
C THR A 46 -8.30 -5.84 -1.35
N MET A 47 -7.60 -6.99 -1.35
CA MET A 47 -6.37 -7.19 -0.58
C MET A 47 -5.17 -6.92 -1.47
N GLY A 48 -4.43 -5.86 -1.14
CA GLY A 48 -3.28 -5.40 -1.90
C GLY A 48 -1.95 -5.57 -1.17
N VAL A 49 -0.87 -5.48 -1.94
CA VAL A 49 0.51 -5.46 -1.42
C VAL A 49 1.40 -4.56 -2.28
N ALA A 50 2.23 -3.76 -1.63
CA ALA A 50 3.28 -3.00 -2.29
C ALA A 50 4.46 -3.92 -2.65
N VAL A 51 4.97 -3.78 -3.87
CA VAL A 51 5.99 -4.66 -4.43
C VAL A 51 7.13 -3.88 -5.08
N ALA A 52 8.32 -4.45 -4.99
CA ALA A 52 9.47 -4.06 -5.78
C ALA A 52 9.81 -5.19 -6.78
N PRO A 53 10.56 -4.92 -7.86
CA PRO A 53 10.89 -5.94 -8.87
C PRO A 53 11.45 -7.24 -8.31
N GLN A 54 12.27 -7.17 -7.26
CA GLN A 54 12.88 -8.36 -6.63
C GLN A 54 11.86 -9.27 -5.92
N SER A 55 10.73 -8.74 -5.45
CA SER A 55 9.69 -9.54 -4.80
C SER A 55 8.77 -10.29 -5.78
N LEU A 56 8.91 -10.04 -7.08
CA LEU A 56 8.12 -10.71 -8.13
C LEU A 56 8.68 -12.08 -8.54
N GLN A 57 9.63 -12.62 -7.79
CA GLN A 57 10.32 -13.88 -8.09
C GLN A 57 10.34 -14.81 -6.87
N GLY A 58 10.52 -16.12 -7.14
CA GLY A 58 10.70 -17.13 -6.10
C GLY A 58 9.55 -17.21 -5.09
N ALA A 59 9.89 -17.38 -3.83
CA ALA A 59 8.92 -17.58 -2.76
C ALA A 59 8.07 -16.33 -2.46
N ASP A 60 8.60 -15.11 -2.68
CA ASP A 60 7.82 -13.88 -2.51
C ASP A 60 6.69 -13.80 -3.54
N SER A 61 7.00 -14.12 -4.80
CA SER A 61 6.00 -14.21 -5.87
C SER A 61 4.87 -15.18 -5.55
N ALA A 62 5.21 -16.37 -5.01
CA ALA A 62 4.22 -17.36 -4.61
C ALA A 62 3.30 -16.82 -3.50
N LEU A 63 3.87 -16.20 -2.47
CA LEU A 63 3.13 -15.57 -1.38
C LEU A 63 2.22 -14.44 -1.87
N ILE A 64 2.71 -13.60 -2.79
CA ILE A 64 1.92 -12.53 -3.39
C ILE A 64 0.70 -13.11 -4.11
N VAL A 65 0.88 -14.09 -4.97
CA VAL A 65 -0.20 -14.69 -5.76
C VAL A 65 -1.20 -15.44 -4.89
N GLU A 66 -0.76 -16.05 -3.79
CA GLU A 66 -1.65 -16.74 -2.86
C GLU A 66 -2.53 -15.77 -2.06
N HIS A 67 -1.97 -14.69 -1.53
CA HIS A 67 -2.65 -13.87 -0.53
C HIS A 67 -3.27 -12.58 -1.06
N PHE A 68 -2.84 -12.08 -2.22
CA PHE A 68 -3.24 -10.76 -2.70
C PHE A 68 -3.89 -10.81 -4.08
N ASN A 69 -4.75 -9.81 -4.37
CA ASN A 69 -5.40 -9.61 -5.67
C ASN A 69 -5.21 -8.18 -6.21
N SER A 70 -4.36 -7.38 -5.55
CA SER A 70 -3.97 -6.05 -6.00
C SER A 70 -2.49 -5.79 -5.70
N LEU A 71 -1.82 -5.05 -6.56
CA LEU A 71 -0.44 -4.59 -6.37
C LEU A 71 -0.38 -3.07 -6.32
N THR A 72 0.64 -2.56 -5.64
CA THR A 72 1.12 -1.18 -5.74
C THR A 72 2.62 -1.19 -6.00
N ALA A 73 3.11 -0.38 -6.94
CA ALA A 73 4.54 -0.24 -7.15
C ALA A 73 5.14 0.60 -6.01
N GLU A 74 5.95 -0.02 -5.12
CA GLU A 74 6.52 0.65 -3.94
C GLU A 74 7.30 1.92 -4.32
N ASN A 75 8.17 1.83 -5.36
CA ASN A 75 9.00 2.93 -5.82
C ASN A 75 8.98 3.12 -7.34
N ALA A 76 8.79 2.07 -8.12
CA ALA A 76 9.04 2.07 -9.56
C ALA A 76 8.16 3.05 -10.38
N MET A 77 7.01 3.47 -9.84
CA MET A 77 6.12 4.45 -10.48
C MET A 77 6.19 5.85 -9.87
N LYS A 78 7.05 6.10 -8.87
CA LYS A 78 7.31 7.45 -8.34
C LYS A 78 8.07 8.27 -9.37
N MET A 79 7.91 9.59 -9.31
CA MET A 79 8.41 10.48 -10.37
C MET A 79 9.92 10.37 -10.58
N GLU A 80 10.74 10.42 -9.53
CA GLU A 80 12.19 10.42 -9.67
C GLU A 80 12.75 9.11 -10.25
N PRO A 81 12.37 7.90 -9.77
CA PRO A 81 12.79 6.66 -10.40
C PRO A 81 12.31 6.49 -11.84
N LEU A 82 11.08 6.93 -12.15
CA LEU A 82 10.44 6.72 -13.44
C LEU A 82 10.83 7.78 -14.48
N HIS A 83 10.98 9.06 -14.07
CA HIS A 83 11.23 10.21 -14.96
C HIS A 83 12.36 11.08 -14.40
N PRO A 84 13.60 10.54 -14.31
CA PRO A 84 14.73 11.17 -13.63
C PRO A 84 15.26 12.44 -14.31
N ARG A 85 15.04 12.58 -15.62
CA ARG A 85 15.40 13.76 -16.41
C ARG A 85 14.25 14.15 -17.34
N GLU A 86 14.16 15.42 -17.73
CA GLU A 86 13.04 15.99 -18.50
C GLU A 86 12.66 15.19 -19.76
N ASN A 87 13.64 14.57 -20.43
CA ASN A 87 13.43 13.79 -21.66
C ASN A 87 13.75 12.29 -21.48
N GLU A 88 13.83 11.77 -20.25
CA GLU A 88 14.20 10.38 -19.97
C GLU A 88 13.19 9.70 -19.06
N TYR A 89 12.59 8.62 -19.56
CA TYR A 89 11.73 7.73 -18.77
C TYR A 89 12.38 6.35 -18.59
N ARG A 90 12.28 5.78 -17.39
CA ARG A 90 12.79 4.45 -17.04
C ARG A 90 11.64 3.50 -16.75
N TRP A 91 11.11 2.91 -17.80
CA TRP A 91 9.90 2.10 -17.74
C TRP A 91 10.09 0.69 -17.19
N LYS A 92 11.31 0.14 -17.28
CA LYS A 92 11.62 -1.28 -17.07
C LYS A 92 10.96 -1.87 -15.81
N ASP A 93 11.15 -1.25 -14.66
CA ASP A 93 10.71 -1.80 -13.38
C ASP A 93 9.19 -1.66 -13.21
N ALA A 94 8.62 -0.55 -13.67
CA ALA A 94 7.18 -0.34 -13.66
C ALA A 94 6.45 -1.26 -14.65
N ASP A 95 7.02 -1.48 -15.84
CA ASP A 95 6.52 -2.42 -16.85
C ASP A 95 6.54 -3.86 -16.33
N LEU A 96 7.60 -4.25 -15.61
CA LEU A 96 7.71 -5.58 -15.00
C LEU A 96 6.58 -5.82 -13.98
N ILE A 97 6.29 -4.83 -13.13
CA ILE A 97 5.20 -4.91 -12.14
C ILE A 97 3.84 -4.98 -12.86
N ALA A 98 3.64 -4.15 -13.89
CA ALA A 98 2.40 -4.15 -14.66
C ALA A 98 2.16 -5.50 -15.38
N ALA A 99 3.21 -6.06 -15.99
CA ALA A 99 3.16 -7.37 -16.63
C ALA A 99 2.87 -8.49 -15.64
N PHE A 100 3.45 -8.45 -14.44
CA PHE A 100 3.16 -9.41 -13.38
C PHE A 100 1.70 -9.33 -12.92
N ALA A 101 1.18 -8.13 -12.68
CA ALA A 101 -0.22 -7.94 -12.33
C ALA A 101 -1.16 -8.52 -13.41
N GLN A 102 -0.90 -8.21 -14.67
CA GLN A 102 -1.69 -8.73 -15.79
C GLN A 102 -1.61 -10.26 -15.90
N LYS A 103 -0.42 -10.84 -15.80
CA LYS A 103 -0.19 -12.29 -15.86
C LYS A 103 -1.00 -13.06 -14.81
N HIS A 104 -1.13 -12.48 -13.62
CA HIS A 104 -1.81 -13.13 -12.48
C HIS A 104 -3.24 -12.65 -12.25
N GLY A 105 -3.80 -11.82 -13.15
CA GLY A 105 -5.17 -11.29 -13.04
C GLY A 105 -5.36 -10.38 -11.82
N MET A 106 -4.29 -9.69 -11.39
CA MET A 106 -4.31 -8.79 -10.24
C MET A 106 -4.59 -7.35 -10.68
N LYS A 107 -5.27 -6.59 -9.82
CA LYS A 107 -5.40 -5.14 -10.00
C LYS A 107 -4.04 -4.46 -9.75
N LEU A 108 -3.84 -3.28 -10.32
CA LEU A 108 -2.65 -2.47 -10.08
C LEU A 108 -3.04 -1.04 -9.70
N ARG A 109 -2.50 -0.54 -8.59
CA ARG A 109 -2.56 0.88 -8.19
C ARG A 109 -1.25 1.56 -8.59
N GLY A 110 -1.36 2.71 -9.23
CA GLY A 110 -0.22 3.56 -9.54
C GLY A 110 0.10 4.49 -8.36
N HIS A 111 1.34 4.50 -7.93
CA HIS A 111 1.82 5.31 -6.83
C HIS A 111 3.18 5.92 -7.18
N THR A 112 3.31 7.19 -7.29
CA THR A 112 2.38 8.32 -7.20
C THR A 112 2.74 9.36 -8.27
N LEU A 113 1.75 10.09 -8.78
CA LEU A 113 1.98 11.02 -9.91
C LEU A 113 2.61 12.34 -9.46
N CYS A 114 2.26 12.85 -8.28
CA CYS A 114 2.77 14.10 -7.73
C CYS A 114 3.03 13.97 -6.22
N TRP A 115 4.27 14.12 -5.81
CA TRP A 115 4.69 14.07 -4.42
C TRP A 115 5.80 15.09 -4.15
N HIS A 116 5.91 15.58 -2.91
CA HIS A 116 6.96 16.53 -2.53
C HIS A 116 8.34 15.89 -2.39
N ALA A 117 8.39 14.58 -2.10
CA ALA A 117 9.60 13.78 -2.09
C ALA A 117 9.75 13.01 -3.41
N GLN A 118 10.94 12.54 -3.73
CA GLN A 118 11.26 11.82 -4.97
C GLN A 118 10.69 12.49 -6.25
N ALA A 119 10.69 13.83 -6.26
CA ALA A 119 10.47 14.65 -7.44
C ALA A 119 11.81 15.21 -7.91
N PRO A 120 12.24 14.96 -9.16
CA PRO A 120 13.57 15.31 -9.63
C PRO A 120 13.75 16.83 -9.77
N GLY A 121 14.96 17.31 -9.54
CA GLY A 121 15.26 18.75 -9.53
C GLY A 121 14.90 19.50 -10.81
N TRP A 122 15.02 18.83 -11.99
CA TRP A 122 14.66 19.42 -13.28
C TRP A 122 13.19 19.86 -13.35
N MET A 123 12.30 19.24 -12.56
CA MET A 123 10.89 19.63 -12.49
C MET A 123 10.72 21.09 -12.06
N PHE A 124 11.56 21.55 -11.13
CA PHE A 124 11.45 22.85 -10.47
C PHE A 124 12.47 23.88 -10.92
N LYS A 125 13.47 23.47 -11.68
CA LYS A 125 14.60 24.31 -12.10
C LYS A 125 14.71 24.38 -13.61
N ASN A 126 15.17 25.55 -14.12
CA ASN A 126 15.56 25.71 -15.51
C ASN A 126 17.04 25.29 -15.71
N ALA A 127 17.55 25.42 -16.93
CA ALA A 127 18.93 25.06 -17.28
C ALA A 127 20.00 25.91 -16.54
N THR A 128 19.65 27.11 -16.08
CA THR A 128 20.54 27.99 -15.29
C THR A 128 20.46 27.74 -13.80
N GLY A 129 19.59 26.84 -13.35
CA GLY A 129 19.38 26.49 -11.93
C GLY A 129 18.37 27.38 -11.20
N ASP A 130 17.73 28.33 -11.91
CA ASP A 130 16.70 29.19 -11.34
C ASP A 130 15.38 28.43 -11.19
N THR A 131 14.54 28.89 -10.26
CA THR A 131 13.20 28.33 -10.10
C THR A 131 12.33 28.69 -11.30
N VAL A 132 11.67 27.68 -11.86
CA VAL A 132 10.77 27.88 -13.01
C VAL A 132 9.50 28.63 -12.63
N SER A 133 8.85 29.24 -13.62
CA SER A 133 7.55 29.86 -13.40
C SER A 133 6.45 28.82 -13.16
N LYS A 134 5.35 29.24 -12.53
CA LYS A 134 4.15 28.43 -12.33
C LYS A 134 3.67 27.77 -13.63
N ALA A 135 3.61 28.55 -14.72
CA ALA A 135 3.16 28.02 -16.02
C ALA A 135 4.05 26.87 -16.52
N VAL A 136 5.37 27.00 -16.41
CA VAL A 136 6.32 25.96 -16.79
C VAL A 136 6.16 24.72 -15.91
N LEU A 137 6.03 24.90 -14.59
CA LEU A 137 5.88 23.78 -13.66
C LEU A 137 4.58 23.02 -13.92
N LEU A 138 3.46 23.71 -14.12
CA LEU A 138 2.17 23.08 -14.44
C LEU A 138 2.21 22.35 -15.79
N GLN A 139 2.91 22.89 -16.79
CA GLN A 139 3.09 22.19 -18.07
C GLN A 139 3.92 20.91 -17.91
N ARG A 140 5.05 20.97 -17.19
CA ARG A 140 5.88 19.79 -16.89
C ARG A 140 5.10 18.71 -16.13
N LEU A 141 4.28 19.13 -15.14
CA LEU A 141 3.41 18.22 -14.40
C LEU A 141 2.37 17.57 -15.32
N LYS A 142 1.76 18.34 -16.22
CA LYS A 142 0.81 17.84 -17.21
C LYS A 142 1.45 16.80 -18.12
N ASP A 143 2.63 17.08 -18.65
CA ASP A 143 3.34 16.20 -19.57
C ASP A 143 3.73 14.88 -18.88
N HIS A 144 4.23 14.98 -17.65
CA HIS A 144 4.53 13.79 -16.84
C HIS A 144 3.28 12.94 -16.59
N ILE A 145 2.21 13.53 -16.04
CA ILE A 145 0.98 12.82 -15.72
C ILE A 145 0.36 12.19 -16.97
N THR A 146 0.24 12.97 -18.04
CA THR A 146 -0.35 12.49 -19.30
C THR A 146 0.42 11.29 -19.85
N THR A 147 1.74 11.38 -19.89
CA THR A 147 2.60 10.31 -20.40
C THR A 147 2.51 9.04 -19.58
N VAL A 148 2.60 9.16 -18.25
CA VAL A 148 2.59 8.01 -17.34
C VAL A 148 1.21 7.34 -17.30
N VAL A 149 0.15 8.12 -17.10
CA VAL A 149 -1.21 7.59 -17.02
C VAL A 149 -1.62 6.95 -18.34
N HIS A 150 -1.30 7.59 -19.48
CA HIS A 150 -1.63 7.04 -20.81
C HIS A 150 -0.90 5.71 -21.07
N ARG A 151 0.38 5.58 -20.66
CA ARG A 151 1.12 4.32 -20.78
C ARG A 151 0.44 3.18 -20.04
N TYR A 152 0.00 3.42 -18.80
CA TYR A 152 -0.52 2.38 -17.91
C TYR A 152 -2.04 2.27 -17.87
N LYS A 153 -2.80 2.98 -18.71
CA LYS A 153 -4.29 3.02 -18.71
C LYS A 153 -4.99 1.67 -18.86
N LYS A 154 -4.29 0.63 -19.35
CA LYS A 154 -4.83 -0.73 -19.47
C LYS A 154 -4.51 -1.60 -18.25
N ALA A 155 -3.53 -1.22 -17.43
CA ALA A 155 -3.03 -1.99 -16.30
C ALA A 155 -3.45 -1.39 -14.95
N VAL A 156 -3.41 -0.07 -14.84
CA VAL A 156 -3.67 0.64 -13.58
C VAL A 156 -5.15 1.03 -13.51
N TYR A 157 -5.83 0.60 -12.44
CA TYR A 157 -7.23 0.95 -12.21
C TYR A 157 -7.42 2.19 -11.34
N ALA A 158 -6.41 2.52 -10.52
CA ALA A 158 -6.47 3.64 -9.58
C ALA A 158 -5.09 4.29 -9.44
N TRP A 159 -5.05 5.61 -9.26
CA TRP A 159 -3.83 6.39 -9.04
C TRP A 159 -3.88 7.16 -7.74
N ASP A 160 -2.79 7.15 -6.99
CA ASP A 160 -2.48 8.19 -6.02
C ASP A 160 -1.97 9.39 -6.82
N VAL A 161 -2.87 10.34 -7.06
CA VAL A 161 -2.57 11.49 -7.94
C VAL A 161 -1.68 12.50 -7.25
N VAL A 162 -2.08 12.87 -6.02
CA VAL A 162 -1.29 13.77 -5.15
C VAL A 162 -1.08 13.08 -3.82
N ASN A 163 0.17 13.04 -3.39
CA ASN A 163 0.60 12.45 -2.14
C ASN A 163 1.12 13.51 -1.18
N GLU A 164 0.61 13.52 0.07
CA GLU A 164 1.14 14.26 1.23
C GLU A 164 1.23 15.79 1.03
N ALA A 165 0.20 16.41 0.47
CA ALA A 165 0.16 17.87 0.28
C ALA A 165 -0.19 18.66 1.56
N ILE A 166 -0.73 17.98 2.60
CA ILE A 166 -1.13 18.62 3.86
C ILE A 166 0.01 18.52 4.88
N ASP A 167 0.30 19.62 5.57
CA ASP A 167 1.34 19.67 6.59
C ASP A 167 0.86 19.07 7.93
N ASP A 168 1.78 18.47 8.70
CA ASP A 168 1.48 17.91 10.02
C ASP A 168 1.33 18.99 11.09
N LYS A 169 1.98 20.17 10.91
CA LYS A 169 1.87 21.28 11.85
C LYS A 169 0.47 21.85 11.82
N GLU A 170 -0.16 21.98 12.98
CA GLU A 170 -1.53 22.46 13.09
C GLU A 170 -1.73 23.85 12.46
N SER A 171 -0.75 24.75 12.64
CA SER A 171 -0.79 26.14 12.13
C SER A 171 -0.52 26.26 10.63
N VAL A 172 -0.10 25.19 9.95
CA VAL A 172 0.23 25.20 8.52
C VAL A 172 -0.75 24.30 7.79
N PHE A 173 -1.49 24.82 6.82
CA PHE A 173 -2.48 24.04 6.09
C PHE A 173 -1.80 23.13 5.05
N TYR A 174 -1.16 23.74 4.05
CA TYR A 174 -0.44 23.02 3.00
C TYR A 174 1.02 22.86 3.35
N ARG A 175 1.61 21.72 2.99
CA ARG A 175 3.04 21.47 3.12
C ARG A 175 3.83 22.49 2.27
N PRO A 176 4.82 23.20 2.82
CA PRO A 176 5.65 24.15 2.09
C PRO A 176 6.66 23.42 1.19
N SER A 177 6.13 22.69 0.22
CA SER A 177 6.89 21.97 -0.82
C SER A 177 7.23 22.89 -1.98
N ALA A 178 8.15 22.46 -2.86
CA ALA A 178 8.44 23.20 -4.09
C ALA A 178 7.20 23.36 -4.97
N TRP A 179 6.30 22.38 -5.01
CA TRP A 179 5.00 22.45 -5.67
C TRP A 179 4.16 23.61 -5.17
N TYR A 180 3.96 23.66 -3.85
CA TYR A 180 3.14 24.69 -3.23
C TYR A 180 3.78 26.08 -3.30
N ASN A 181 5.10 26.16 -3.08
CA ASN A 181 5.81 27.45 -3.12
C ASN A 181 5.77 28.11 -4.51
N ILE A 182 5.68 27.33 -5.60
CA ILE A 182 5.64 27.86 -6.97
C ILE A 182 4.19 28.03 -7.47
N CYS A 183 3.30 27.08 -7.17
CA CYS A 183 1.95 27.03 -7.76
C CYS A 183 0.82 27.40 -6.79
N GLY A 184 1.11 27.57 -5.47
CA GLY A 184 0.03 27.58 -4.48
C GLY A 184 -0.69 26.23 -4.46
N GLU A 185 -1.96 26.20 -4.04
CA GLU A 185 -2.76 24.96 -4.00
C GLU A 185 -3.23 24.47 -5.38
N GLU A 186 -3.10 25.29 -6.41
CA GLU A 186 -3.62 25.00 -7.76
C GLU A 186 -3.04 23.72 -8.36
N PHE A 187 -1.78 23.36 -8.05
CA PHE A 187 -1.17 22.15 -8.58
C PHE A 187 -1.96 20.88 -8.23
N ILE A 188 -2.68 20.89 -7.09
CA ILE A 188 -3.48 19.73 -6.64
C ILE A 188 -4.63 19.50 -7.61
N ALA A 189 -5.48 20.53 -7.85
CA ALA A 189 -6.61 20.43 -8.77
C ALA A 189 -6.13 20.07 -10.18
N LYS A 190 -5.06 20.74 -10.66
CA LYS A 190 -4.49 20.47 -11.99
C LYS A 190 -3.96 19.06 -12.16
N ALA A 191 -3.33 18.48 -11.14
CA ALA A 191 -2.87 17.09 -11.19
C ALA A 191 -4.06 16.13 -11.41
N PHE A 192 -5.16 16.31 -10.69
CA PHE A 192 -6.38 15.51 -10.87
C PHE A 192 -7.01 15.69 -12.25
N GLU A 193 -7.11 16.93 -12.73
CA GLU A 193 -7.63 17.24 -14.07
C GLU A 193 -6.79 16.57 -15.16
N TYR A 194 -5.46 16.63 -15.07
CA TYR A 194 -4.55 16.01 -16.03
C TYR A 194 -4.65 14.48 -16.00
N ALA A 195 -4.73 13.89 -14.82
CA ALA A 195 -4.88 12.44 -14.67
C ALA A 195 -6.21 11.95 -15.27
N HIS A 196 -7.31 12.63 -14.99
CA HIS A 196 -8.62 12.32 -15.55
C HIS A 196 -8.67 12.48 -17.08
N ALA A 197 -8.07 13.54 -17.60
CA ALA A 197 -7.99 13.74 -19.05
C ALA A 197 -7.19 12.63 -19.75
N ALA A 198 -6.16 12.08 -19.09
CA ALA A 198 -5.33 11.02 -19.65
C ALA A 198 -6.01 9.63 -19.59
N ASP A 199 -6.75 9.32 -18.52
CA ASP A 199 -7.63 8.13 -18.40
C ASP A 199 -8.88 8.45 -17.56
N PRO A 200 -10.03 8.74 -18.19
CA PRO A 200 -11.28 9.03 -17.47
C PRO A 200 -11.85 7.85 -16.67
N ARG A 201 -11.34 6.63 -16.86
CA ARG A 201 -11.81 5.43 -16.17
C ARG A 201 -11.04 5.15 -14.89
N ALA A 202 -9.88 5.76 -14.72
CA ALA A 202 -9.04 5.56 -13.54
C ALA A 202 -9.70 6.18 -12.30
N VAL A 203 -9.63 5.48 -11.18
CA VAL A 203 -10.08 6.01 -9.88
C VAL A 203 -8.95 6.85 -9.29
N LEU A 204 -9.22 8.10 -8.97
CA LEU A 204 -8.20 9.09 -8.60
C LEU A 204 -8.26 9.39 -7.09
N PHE A 205 -7.16 9.15 -6.39
CA PHE A 205 -7.04 9.30 -4.94
C PHE A 205 -6.10 10.45 -4.57
N TYR A 206 -6.47 11.16 -3.52
CA TYR A 206 -5.54 11.89 -2.68
C TYR A 206 -5.02 10.92 -1.60
N ASN A 207 -3.73 10.83 -1.37
CA ASN A 207 -3.12 9.90 -0.43
C ASN A 207 -2.29 10.64 0.63
N ASP A 208 -2.45 10.27 1.92
CA ASP A 208 -1.68 10.91 2.99
C ASP A 208 -1.55 9.99 4.22
N TYR A 209 -0.56 10.27 5.07
CA TYR A 209 -0.37 9.65 6.37
C TYR A 209 -0.99 10.51 7.49
N ASN A 210 -1.08 9.96 8.70
CA ASN A 210 -1.71 10.61 9.86
C ASN A 210 -3.14 11.09 9.58
N THR A 211 -3.84 10.43 8.68
CA THR A 211 -5.23 10.75 8.31
C THR A 211 -6.20 10.49 9.46
N GLU A 212 -5.79 9.72 10.45
CA GLU A 212 -6.51 9.46 11.69
C GLU A 212 -6.29 10.54 12.77
N ASN A 213 -5.27 11.39 12.61
CA ASN A 213 -5.06 12.52 13.51
C ASN A 213 -6.17 13.57 13.30
N PRO A 214 -6.91 13.98 14.34
CA PRO A 214 -8.07 14.86 14.21
C PRO A 214 -7.78 16.16 13.46
N LYS A 215 -6.65 16.81 13.74
CA LYS A 215 -6.28 18.09 13.12
C LYS A 215 -5.89 17.94 11.66
N LYS A 216 -5.09 16.93 11.33
CA LYS A 216 -4.71 16.68 9.94
C LYS A 216 -5.88 16.16 9.13
N ARG A 217 -6.68 15.25 9.68
CA ARG A 217 -7.91 14.75 9.07
C ARG A 217 -8.85 15.88 8.68
N GLU A 218 -9.06 16.85 9.57
CA GLU A 218 -9.91 18.01 9.29
C GLU A 218 -9.38 18.83 8.11
N LYS A 219 -8.08 19.11 8.05
CA LYS A 219 -7.47 19.83 6.92
C LYS A 219 -7.63 19.06 5.61
N ILE A 220 -7.39 17.76 5.61
CA ILE A 220 -7.58 16.91 4.43
C ILE A 220 -9.05 16.94 4.00
N TYR A 221 -9.99 16.79 4.94
CA TYR A 221 -11.42 16.84 4.66
C TYR A 221 -11.83 18.16 4.00
N GLN A 222 -11.39 19.28 4.54
CA GLN A 222 -11.68 20.60 3.97
C GLN A 222 -11.10 20.76 2.57
N MET A 223 -9.88 20.30 2.33
CA MET A 223 -9.26 20.34 1.01
C MET A 223 -10.06 19.50 -0.01
N VAL A 224 -10.32 18.23 0.29
CA VAL A 224 -11.01 17.34 -0.65
C VAL A 224 -12.46 17.74 -0.87
N LYS A 225 -13.13 18.32 0.15
CA LYS A 225 -14.46 18.91 0.04
C LYS A 225 -14.46 20.07 -0.99
N ARG A 226 -13.52 21.04 -0.85
CA ARG A 226 -13.37 22.14 -1.82
C ARG A 226 -13.08 21.64 -3.22
N LEU A 227 -12.22 20.65 -3.40
CA LEU A 227 -11.94 20.06 -4.71
C LEU A 227 -13.21 19.46 -5.33
N LYS A 228 -14.01 18.72 -4.56
CA LYS A 228 -15.29 18.18 -5.03
C LYS A 228 -16.29 19.27 -5.42
N GLU A 229 -16.46 20.26 -4.57
CA GLU A 229 -17.38 21.40 -4.83
C GLU A 229 -16.98 22.19 -6.07
N ALA A 230 -15.68 22.26 -6.38
CA ALA A 230 -15.14 22.85 -7.60
C ALA A 230 -15.24 21.93 -8.84
N GLY A 231 -15.81 20.73 -8.73
CA GLY A 231 -15.94 19.78 -9.83
C GLY A 231 -14.63 19.07 -10.23
N VAL A 232 -13.59 19.13 -9.39
CA VAL A 232 -12.34 18.40 -9.64
C VAL A 232 -12.59 16.89 -9.55
N PRO A 233 -12.07 16.08 -10.48
CA PRO A 233 -12.34 14.65 -10.57
C PRO A 233 -11.57 13.84 -9.51
N ILE A 234 -11.86 14.06 -8.24
CA ILE A 234 -11.37 13.29 -7.11
C ILE A 234 -12.39 12.22 -6.74
N HIS A 235 -11.94 10.96 -6.62
CA HIS A 235 -12.81 9.81 -6.40
C HIS A 235 -12.60 9.15 -5.03
N GLY A 236 -11.47 9.38 -4.37
CA GLY A 236 -11.18 8.76 -3.09
C GLY A 236 -10.08 9.41 -2.27
N VAL A 237 -9.98 8.97 -1.01
CA VAL A 237 -8.90 9.30 -0.09
C VAL A 237 -8.21 8.02 0.32
N GLY A 238 -6.89 8.01 0.18
CA GLY A 238 -6.00 6.95 0.70
C GLY A 238 -5.51 7.30 2.10
N LEU A 239 -5.77 6.43 3.05
CA LEU A 239 -5.15 6.42 4.36
C LEU A 239 -3.90 5.57 4.24
N GLN A 240 -2.69 6.15 4.33
CA GLN A 240 -1.47 5.34 4.19
C GLN A 240 -1.46 4.17 5.17
N GLY A 241 -1.79 4.40 6.43
CA GLY A 241 -1.87 3.30 7.40
C GLY A 241 -0.52 2.88 7.96
N HIS A 242 0.46 3.79 7.98
CA HIS A 242 1.72 3.61 8.69
C HIS A 242 1.51 3.80 10.20
N TRP A 243 1.00 2.76 10.82
CA TRP A 243 0.56 2.81 12.20
C TRP A 243 1.55 2.16 13.17
N SER A 244 1.19 2.17 14.44
CA SER A 244 1.92 1.45 15.49
C SER A 244 0.96 0.70 16.39
N VAL A 245 1.50 -0.11 17.27
CA VAL A 245 0.70 -0.83 18.27
C VAL A 245 -0.17 0.11 19.14
N ASN A 246 0.22 1.38 19.28
CA ASN A 246 -0.51 2.37 20.08
C ASN A 246 -1.48 3.25 19.28
N ASN A 247 -1.28 3.42 17.99
CA ASN A 247 -2.06 4.33 17.14
C ASN A 247 -2.50 3.63 15.84
N PRO A 248 -3.67 3.99 15.28
CA PRO A 248 -4.73 4.82 15.88
C PRO A 248 -5.56 4.07 16.93
N SER A 249 -6.42 4.79 17.65
CA SER A 249 -7.53 4.16 18.38
C SER A 249 -8.62 3.67 17.39
N ARG A 250 -9.50 2.79 17.85
CA ARG A 250 -10.66 2.35 17.06
C ARG A 250 -11.50 3.54 16.61
N GLU A 251 -11.84 4.41 17.53
CA GLU A 251 -12.69 5.58 17.29
C GLU A 251 -12.09 6.53 16.24
N GLU A 252 -10.80 6.84 16.32
CA GLU A 252 -10.16 7.73 15.35
C GLU A 252 -10.09 7.10 13.95
N LEU A 253 -9.91 5.79 13.86
CA LEU A 253 -9.92 5.09 12.57
C LEU A 253 -11.32 5.08 11.95
N GLU A 254 -12.35 4.72 12.73
CA GLU A 254 -13.76 4.74 12.30
C GLU A 254 -14.15 6.12 11.81
N LYS A 255 -13.83 7.16 12.59
CA LYS A 255 -14.13 8.55 12.26
C LYS A 255 -13.44 9.01 10.97
N SER A 256 -12.21 8.54 10.68
CA SER A 256 -11.53 8.86 9.43
C SER A 256 -12.25 8.25 8.23
N ILE A 257 -12.62 6.98 8.32
CA ILE A 257 -13.34 6.29 7.24
C ILE A 257 -14.71 6.96 7.00
N GLU A 258 -15.45 7.24 8.07
CA GLU A 258 -16.78 7.85 7.98
C GLU A 258 -16.73 9.27 7.41
N MET A 259 -15.80 10.08 7.88
CA MET A 259 -15.68 11.47 7.49
C MET A 259 -15.35 11.62 6.00
N PHE A 260 -14.37 10.87 5.47
CA PHE A 260 -14.06 10.93 4.05
C PHE A 260 -15.15 10.30 3.18
N SER A 261 -15.74 9.18 3.61
CA SER A 261 -16.84 8.55 2.88
C SER A 261 -18.13 9.39 2.87
N SER A 262 -18.35 10.27 3.86
CA SER A 262 -19.51 11.18 3.89
C SER A 262 -19.54 12.16 2.71
N LEU A 263 -18.38 12.41 2.09
CA LEU A 263 -18.27 13.19 0.87
C LEU A 263 -18.62 12.37 -0.40
N GLY A 264 -19.06 11.11 -0.28
CA GLY A 264 -19.28 10.22 -1.41
C GLY A 264 -17.97 9.75 -2.05
N LEU A 265 -16.84 9.80 -1.31
CA LEU A 265 -15.53 9.33 -1.75
C LEU A 265 -15.30 7.89 -1.31
N GLN A 266 -14.56 7.13 -2.14
CA GLN A 266 -14.02 5.85 -1.73
C GLN A 266 -12.89 6.07 -0.71
N VAL A 267 -12.78 5.15 0.24
CA VAL A 267 -11.64 5.11 1.17
C VAL A 267 -10.83 3.84 0.90
N GLN A 268 -9.52 3.96 0.90
CA GLN A 268 -8.62 2.80 0.88
C GLN A 268 -7.53 2.99 1.92
N VAL A 269 -7.11 1.89 2.57
CA VAL A 269 -5.86 1.85 3.31
C VAL A 269 -4.78 1.43 2.31
N THR A 270 -3.80 2.29 2.09
CA THR A 270 -2.94 2.20 0.90
C THR A 270 -1.55 1.68 1.17
N GLU A 271 -1.08 1.72 2.43
CA GLU A 271 0.30 1.46 2.79
C GLU A 271 0.42 0.83 4.20
N LEU A 272 -0.49 -0.10 4.52
CA LEU A 272 -0.63 -0.65 5.88
C LEU A 272 0.65 -1.33 6.37
N ASP A 273 1.14 -0.83 7.48
CA ASP A 273 2.07 -1.51 8.36
C ASP A 273 1.79 -1.14 9.84
N VAL A 274 2.13 -2.03 10.77
CA VAL A 274 1.93 -1.80 12.21
C VAL A 274 3.25 -1.98 12.93
N SER A 275 3.96 -0.85 13.14
CA SER A 275 5.20 -0.84 13.91
C SER A 275 4.98 -1.39 15.31
N VAL A 276 5.86 -2.31 15.74
CA VAL A 276 5.84 -2.87 17.10
C VAL A 276 6.38 -1.89 18.15
N TYR A 277 6.89 -0.74 17.72
CA TYR A 277 7.38 0.30 18.60
C TYR A 277 6.34 1.42 18.74
N ALA A 278 6.02 1.78 19.99
CA ALA A 278 5.22 2.94 20.30
C ALA A 278 5.94 4.23 19.81
N GLY A 279 5.22 5.21 19.29
CA GLY A 279 5.74 6.54 19.06
C GLY A 279 6.24 6.86 17.65
N ARG A 280 5.78 6.17 16.61
CA ARG A 280 5.87 6.69 15.23
C ARG A 280 4.51 7.23 14.78
N GLN A 281 4.45 8.53 14.56
CA GLN A 281 3.46 9.15 13.69
C GLN A 281 4.19 9.58 12.42
N GLY A 282 3.74 9.08 11.26
CA GLY A 282 4.26 9.49 9.97
C GLY A 282 5.76 9.29 9.75
N GLY A 283 6.34 8.21 10.26
CA GLY A 283 7.78 7.92 10.08
C GLY A 283 8.73 8.71 10.99
N GLN A 284 8.25 9.70 11.76
CA GLN A 284 9.06 10.46 12.70
C GLN A 284 8.95 9.93 14.13
N LEU A 285 10.11 9.91 14.85
CA LEU A 285 10.14 9.57 16.27
C LEU A 285 9.47 10.68 17.09
N ILE A 286 8.53 10.31 17.97
CA ILE A 286 8.03 11.25 18.99
C ILE A 286 9.19 11.58 19.93
N ASN A 287 9.45 12.87 20.15
CA ASN A 287 10.51 13.35 21.02
C ASN A 287 10.42 12.71 22.42
N GLY A 288 11.49 12.07 22.87
CA GLY A 288 11.71 11.67 24.25
C GLY A 288 11.71 10.18 24.56
N GLN A 289 11.40 9.27 23.62
CA GLN A 289 11.54 7.84 23.89
C GLN A 289 13.01 7.37 23.72
N ARG A 290 13.57 6.76 24.78
CA ARG A 290 14.85 6.06 24.72
C ARG A 290 14.80 5.02 23.58
N ARG A 291 15.78 5.06 22.72
CA ARG A 291 16.00 3.99 21.73
C ARG A 291 16.30 2.71 22.49
N ASP A 292 15.34 1.81 22.54
CA ASP A 292 15.63 0.45 22.91
C ASP A 292 16.52 -0.15 21.81
N SER A 293 17.71 -0.57 22.18
CA SER A 293 18.70 -1.15 21.26
C SER A 293 18.45 -2.63 20.97
N THR A 294 17.42 -3.21 21.58
CA THR A 294 17.07 -4.62 21.33
C THR A 294 16.34 -4.76 20.01
N SER A 295 16.88 -5.60 19.13
CA SER A 295 16.25 -5.99 17.86
C SER A 295 15.36 -7.22 18.01
N ALA A 296 14.94 -7.58 19.23
CA ALA A 296 14.14 -8.75 19.49
C ALA A 296 12.64 -8.46 19.33
N PHE A 297 11.92 -9.33 18.64
CA PHE A 297 10.46 -9.35 18.63
C PHE A 297 9.98 -10.13 19.86
N THR A 298 9.62 -9.41 20.92
CA THR A 298 9.24 -10.02 22.20
C THR A 298 7.81 -10.55 22.20
N PRO A 299 7.44 -11.49 23.10
CA PRO A 299 6.05 -11.94 23.24
C PRO A 299 5.05 -10.79 23.51
N GLU A 300 5.47 -9.76 24.25
CA GLU A 300 4.64 -8.58 24.54
C GLU A 300 4.39 -7.74 23.28
N MET A 301 5.42 -7.52 22.46
CA MET A 301 5.31 -6.84 21.17
C MET A 301 4.39 -7.63 20.22
N GLU A 302 4.53 -8.95 20.19
CA GLU A 302 3.67 -9.82 19.39
C GLU A 302 2.22 -9.70 19.84
N GLN A 303 1.95 -9.74 21.14
CA GLN A 303 0.59 -9.61 21.67
C GLN A 303 -0.03 -8.25 21.32
N GLN A 304 0.69 -7.15 21.53
CA GLN A 304 0.22 -5.81 21.18
C GLN A 304 -0.07 -5.68 19.67
N GLN A 305 0.79 -6.25 18.82
CA GLN A 305 0.59 -6.24 17.38
C GLN A 305 -0.64 -7.05 16.96
N ARG A 306 -0.85 -8.22 17.57
CA ARG A 306 -2.05 -9.05 17.35
C ARG A 306 -3.34 -8.29 17.69
N GLU A 307 -3.38 -7.66 18.85
CA GLU A 307 -4.53 -6.87 19.28
C GLU A 307 -4.81 -5.70 18.35
N LYS A 308 -3.74 -5.00 17.91
CA LYS A 308 -3.87 -3.90 16.96
C LYS A 308 -4.39 -4.38 15.60
N TYR A 309 -3.82 -5.42 15.00
CA TYR A 309 -4.29 -5.96 13.74
C TYR A 309 -5.71 -6.48 13.82
N LYS A 310 -6.06 -7.18 14.89
CA LYS A 310 -7.43 -7.63 15.13
C LYS A 310 -8.40 -6.46 15.16
N MET A 311 -8.11 -5.42 15.96
CA MET A 311 -8.93 -4.22 16.06
C MET A 311 -9.11 -3.52 14.72
N VAL A 312 -8.01 -3.30 14.00
CA VAL A 312 -7.99 -2.61 12.71
C VAL A 312 -8.84 -3.36 11.67
N PHE A 313 -8.67 -4.67 11.55
CA PHE A 313 -9.45 -5.47 10.60
C PHE A 313 -10.91 -5.67 11.01
N ASP A 314 -11.23 -5.62 12.31
CA ASP A 314 -12.62 -5.55 12.78
C ASP A 314 -13.31 -4.27 12.29
N VAL A 315 -12.63 -3.12 12.40
CA VAL A 315 -13.12 -1.83 11.87
C VAL A 315 -13.29 -1.89 10.35
N PHE A 316 -12.32 -2.43 9.63
CA PHE A 316 -12.39 -2.53 8.17
C PHE A 316 -13.60 -3.34 7.70
N ARG A 317 -13.88 -4.48 8.33
CA ARG A 317 -15.06 -5.31 8.00
C ARG A 317 -16.37 -4.59 8.30
N GLN A 318 -16.44 -3.82 9.39
CA GLN A 318 -17.64 -3.04 9.74
C GLN A 318 -17.93 -1.93 8.74
N HIS A 319 -16.91 -1.43 8.04
CA HIS A 319 -17.03 -0.37 7.04
C HIS A 319 -16.94 -0.91 5.59
N GLY A 320 -17.21 -2.18 5.38
CA GLY A 320 -17.33 -2.75 4.03
C GLY A 320 -18.30 -1.95 3.15
N GLY A 321 -17.91 -1.67 1.90
CA GLY A 321 -18.65 -0.79 1.00
C GLY A 321 -18.18 0.68 1.01
N LYS A 322 -17.69 1.21 2.15
CA LYS A 322 -17.00 2.49 2.23
C LYS A 322 -15.49 2.31 2.01
N LEU A 323 -14.92 1.30 2.68
CA LEU A 323 -13.54 0.87 2.49
C LEU A 323 -13.47 -0.11 1.32
N THR A 324 -12.77 0.25 0.25
CA THR A 324 -12.73 -0.53 -1.01
C THR A 324 -11.42 -1.28 -1.23
N GLY A 325 -10.40 -1.05 -0.42
CA GLY A 325 -9.11 -1.72 -0.52
C GLY A 325 -8.24 -1.56 0.71
N VAL A 326 -7.43 -2.59 0.98
CA VAL A 326 -6.38 -2.59 2.02
C VAL A 326 -5.11 -3.12 1.38
N THR A 327 -4.05 -2.31 1.36
CA THR A 327 -2.75 -2.65 0.78
C THR A 327 -1.68 -2.63 1.87
N PHE A 328 -0.98 -3.73 2.05
CA PHE A 328 0.17 -3.82 2.93
C PHE A 328 1.40 -3.19 2.27
N TRP A 329 2.20 -2.44 3.07
CA TRP A 329 3.42 -1.80 2.54
C TRP A 329 4.62 -2.71 2.64
N ASN A 330 4.59 -3.76 1.92
CA ASN A 330 5.53 -4.83 1.61
C ASN A 330 4.96 -6.24 1.89
N VAL A 331 5.66 -7.24 1.36
CA VAL A 331 5.22 -8.64 1.37
C VAL A 331 5.44 -9.30 2.72
N SER A 332 6.58 -9.02 3.38
CA SER A 332 7.00 -9.62 4.64
C SER A 332 7.98 -8.72 5.39
N ASP A 333 8.21 -8.99 6.66
CA ASP A 333 9.16 -8.26 7.51
C ASP A 333 10.60 -8.26 6.96
N ARG A 334 10.90 -9.10 5.96
CA ARG A 334 12.19 -9.14 5.28
C ARG A 334 12.55 -7.82 4.59
N TYR A 335 11.57 -7.08 4.12
CA TYR A 335 11.74 -5.87 3.31
C TYR A 335 11.17 -4.61 3.98
N SER A 336 11.02 -4.62 5.30
CA SER A 336 10.44 -3.49 6.00
C SER A 336 11.28 -2.20 5.82
N TRP A 337 10.66 -1.15 5.27
CA TRP A 337 11.25 0.19 5.21
C TRP A 337 11.45 0.82 6.59
N LEU A 338 10.77 0.27 7.60
CA LEU A 338 10.87 0.72 8.99
C LEU A 338 12.14 0.20 9.67
N ASP A 339 12.87 -0.71 9.04
CA ASP A 339 14.19 -1.13 9.49
C ASP A 339 15.17 0.04 9.35
N GLY A 340 15.92 0.34 10.37
CA GLY A 340 16.90 1.40 10.28
C GLY A 340 17.68 1.66 11.55
N ARG A 341 18.88 2.24 11.40
CA ARG A 341 19.77 2.63 12.50
C ARG A 341 20.09 1.46 13.47
N GLY A 342 20.25 0.25 12.91
CA GLY A 342 20.59 -0.96 13.68
C GLY A 342 19.42 -1.60 14.43
N ARG A 343 18.18 -1.11 14.25
CA ARG A 343 16.99 -1.71 14.86
C ARG A 343 16.06 -2.31 13.79
N LYS A 344 15.66 -3.57 14.00
CA LYS A 344 14.63 -4.25 13.22
C LYS A 344 13.24 -3.83 13.66
N ASN A 345 12.31 -3.76 12.69
CA ASN A 345 10.88 -3.65 12.93
C ASN A 345 10.18 -4.85 12.29
N TYR A 346 9.06 -5.25 12.86
CA TYR A 346 8.33 -6.45 12.47
C TYR A 346 6.86 -6.09 12.12
N PRO A 347 6.62 -5.19 11.15
CA PRO A 347 5.33 -4.53 11.01
C PRO A 347 4.27 -5.31 10.27
N LEU A 348 4.63 -6.41 9.58
CA LEU A 348 3.76 -7.10 8.64
C LEU A 348 3.18 -8.41 9.20
N LEU A 349 2.27 -9.05 8.45
CA LEU A 349 1.63 -10.31 8.84
C LEU A 349 2.50 -11.54 8.58
N PHE A 350 3.50 -11.42 7.72
CA PHE A 350 4.47 -12.48 7.42
C PHE A 350 5.85 -12.06 7.92
N ASP A 351 6.54 -13.01 8.55
CA ASP A 351 7.88 -12.80 9.08
C ASP A 351 8.97 -12.73 7.97
N LYS A 352 10.22 -12.56 8.35
CA LYS A 352 11.37 -12.52 7.42
C LYS A 352 11.55 -13.80 6.58
N ASP A 353 11.01 -14.92 7.06
CA ASP A 353 11.07 -16.24 6.41
C ASP A 353 9.75 -16.57 5.69
N ARG A 354 8.85 -15.57 5.56
CA ARG A 354 7.53 -15.64 4.91
C ARG A 354 6.53 -16.53 5.62
N GLN A 355 6.77 -16.84 6.89
CA GLN A 355 5.80 -17.60 7.68
C GLN A 355 4.73 -16.66 8.23
N PRO A 356 3.46 -17.09 8.27
CA PRO A 356 2.39 -16.30 8.86
C PRO A 356 2.62 -16.17 10.38
N LYS A 357 2.66 -14.92 10.84
CA LYS A 357 2.73 -14.59 12.27
C LYS A 357 1.39 -14.84 12.96
N LYS A 358 1.34 -14.85 14.28
CA LYS A 358 0.08 -15.03 15.00
C LYS A 358 -0.96 -13.96 14.64
N ALA A 359 -0.52 -12.73 14.36
CA ALA A 359 -1.39 -11.65 13.89
C ALA A 359 -2.13 -12.00 12.59
N TYR A 360 -1.52 -12.77 11.68
CA TYR A 360 -2.20 -13.27 10.48
C TYR A 360 -3.44 -14.09 10.84
N TRP A 361 -3.32 -14.99 11.81
CA TRP A 361 -4.44 -15.86 12.21
C TRP A 361 -5.54 -15.09 12.93
N ASP A 362 -5.21 -14.02 13.68
CA ASP A 362 -6.19 -13.13 14.26
C ASP A 362 -6.96 -12.33 13.19
N VAL A 363 -6.29 -11.98 12.10
CA VAL A 363 -6.88 -11.26 10.95
C VAL A 363 -7.85 -12.15 10.17
N VAL A 364 -7.52 -13.43 9.96
CA VAL A 364 -8.37 -14.36 9.17
C VAL A 364 -9.32 -15.19 10.04
N GLY A 365 -9.12 -15.21 11.35
CA GLY A 365 -9.89 -16.02 12.32
C GLY A 365 -11.29 -15.49 12.64
N PHE A 366 -11.89 -14.67 11.77
CA PHE A 366 -13.27 -14.23 11.92
C PHE A 366 -14.24 -15.20 11.26
N THR A 367 -15.37 -15.46 11.93
CA THR A 367 -16.45 -16.20 11.29
C THR A 367 -17.21 -15.24 10.38
N SER A 368 -17.19 -15.49 9.06
CA SER A 368 -18.11 -14.81 8.16
C SER A 368 -19.54 -15.05 8.69
N LYS A 369 -20.24 -13.98 9.04
CA LYS A 369 -21.68 -14.07 9.27
C LYS A 369 -22.29 -14.62 7.99
N LYS A 370 -22.79 -15.84 8.05
CA LYS A 370 -23.62 -16.45 6.99
C LYS A 370 -24.90 -15.68 6.84
#